data_ef07d4b7fdbad2a1f7927edb3f1fb2a0
#
_entry.id   ef07d4b7fdbad2a1f7927edb3f1fb2a0
#
_cell.length_a   1.000
_cell.length_b   1.000
_cell.length_c   1.000
_cell.angle_alpha   90.00
_cell.angle_beta   90.00
_cell.angle_gamma   90.00
#
_symmetry.space_group_name_H-M   'P 1'
#
loop_
_entity.id
_entity.type
_entity.pdbx_description
1 polymer ?
#
loop_
_entity_poly.entity_id
_entity_poly.type
_entity_poly.pdbx_seq_one_letter_code
_entity_poly.pdbx_strand_id
1 'polypeptide(L)'
;MRNGLLLIFFIISTLTFAQVGEIVIQDSLTKGAQKYEQPKDSLLGIPPDKTVIKDSLSQKTKSAVQKKEKKEEKPKKQRYIPYIKSMEEVTVSDYKIFYLDGSVKSVDTSLSLKREYTFNFLQSDYFEYLPLPNMGEGFNKLGYNFQDQPYTPQMGARAKHFGYFEKEDVPYYEMPSAYTELFFKTTFQQGQHLDATLAINTSPKLNVAVSFRGFRSEGKYVSSLSRARQFRMSTQYQTYNHRYRMRLHQTTQSIENDFNGGLTNDGVYFFENAPNYVVADESGQPILNENGEEEFIFYDGFLDRSQLGSQTQGLHILEGKGYFMDHQYRLFPVAKDTTAYKMSVGYRAHYETKNYQLNQTRADTYFYEAYTNGAIADTTYYSTLENTLYAKLEQSALGKLQLNLHQQQWDYSFAANEYEKDTLLPNQLKANQLAVEAQWSKSLFGADAQIAVYNSLQKEYATQSLTADIKRSLYKDLSLQATYSQRSQPLNFNFYLFQNDYKEYNWYNPNLKNQTFATKRILLSHPKWGQLSGEWTDISNYTFFNNTTPLRNLNENFKLEVFQTDKKIDYFKARFDQRL
;
A
#
# COMPACT_ATOMS: atom_id res chain seq x y z
N MET A 1 27.04 24.38 -6.89
CA MET A 1 25.78 24.55 -6.11
C MET A 1 24.65 23.53 -6.41
N ARG A 2 24.85 22.55 -7.29
CA ARG A 2 23.79 21.57 -7.68
C ARG A 2 23.82 20.26 -6.90
N ASN A 3 24.93 19.94 -6.22
CA ASN A 3 25.09 18.73 -5.42
C ASN A 3 24.83 18.93 -3.91
N GLY A 4 24.68 20.19 -3.46
CA GLY A 4 24.38 20.49 -2.05
C GLY A 4 22.92 20.32 -1.64
N LEU A 5 21.99 20.44 -2.61
CA LEU A 5 20.56 20.36 -2.31
C LEU A 5 20.08 18.91 -2.05
N LEU A 6 20.70 17.93 -2.70
CA LEU A 6 20.42 16.50 -2.50
C LEU A 6 20.95 16.01 -1.15
N LEU A 7 22.09 16.53 -0.71
CA LEU A 7 22.67 16.18 0.60
C LEU A 7 21.86 16.79 1.76
N ILE A 8 21.33 17.99 1.59
CA ILE A 8 20.47 18.65 2.59
C ILE A 8 19.15 17.90 2.77
N PHE A 9 18.56 17.35 1.70
CA PHE A 9 17.35 16.53 1.80
C PHE A 9 17.59 15.21 2.54
N PHE A 10 18.76 14.60 2.37
CA PHE A 10 19.14 13.38 3.09
C PHE A 10 19.44 13.65 4.57
N ILE A 11 20.04 14.79 4.90
CA ILE A 11 20.38 15.17 6.29
C ILE A 11 19.13 15.60 7.07
N ILE A 12 18.16 16.27 6.43
CA ILE A 12 16.89 16.64 7.08
C ILE A 12 16.05 15.39 7.39
N SER A 13 16.08 14.35 6.54
CA SER A 13 15.36 13.11 6.82
C SER A 13 15.96 12.30 7.98
N THR A 14 17.26 12.41 8.23
CA THR A 14 17.93 11.72 9.35
C THR A 14 17.83 12.47 10.68
N LEU A 15 17.70 13.80 10.66
CA LEU A 15 17.61 14.63 11.86
C LEU A 15 16.19 14.69 12.47
N THR A 16 15.13 14.51 11.68
CA THR A 16 13.76 14.43 12.18
C THR A 16 13.41 13.12 12.88
N PHE A 17 14.18 12.05 12.69
CA PHE A 17 13.94 10.76 13.33
C PHE A 17 14.63 10.59 14.69
N ALA A 18 15.54 11.48 15.06
CA ALA A 18 16.23 11.40 16.36
C ALA A 18 15.46 12.04 17.53
N GLN A 19 14.32 12.68 17.29
CA GLN A 19 13.55 13.41 18.32
C GLN A 19 12.08 13.01 18.49
N VAL A 20 11.62 11.91 17.88
CA VAL A 20 10.36 11.30 18.31
C VAL A 20 10.69 10.29 19.39
N GLY A 21 11.15 10.82 20.53
CA GLY A 21 11.22 10.10 21.79
C GLY A 21 9.80 9.72 22.22
N GLU A 22 9.72 8.60 22.89
CA GLU A 22 8.55 8.02 23.54
C GLU A 22 7.63 9.09 24.15
N ILE A 23 6.46 9.29 23.56
CA ILE A 23 5.34 9.86 24.31
C ILE A 23 4.76 8.70 25.10
N VAL A 24 5.27 8.51 26.30
CA VAL A 24 4.62 7.71 27.32
C VAL A 24 3.36 8.47 27.72
N ILE A 25 2.20 7.98 27.29
CA ILE A 25 0.92 8.42 27.81
C ILE A 25 0.80 7.79 29.19
N GLN A 26 1.21 8.55 30.21
CA GLN A 26 0.87 8.25 31.60
C GLN A 26 -0.61 8.61 31.80
N ASP A 27 -1.43 7.59 32.07
CA ASP A 27 -2.75 7.75 32.66
C ASP A 27 -2.62 8.48 34.00
N SER A 28 -3.14 9.70 34.08
CA SER A 28 -3.49 10.32 35.35
C SER A 28 -4.91 10.85 35.29
N LEU A 29 -5.86 9.97 35.54
CA LEU A 29 -7.15 10.33 36.10
C LEU A 29 -6.93 10.71 37.57
N THR A 30 -7.08 11.97 37.92
CA THR A 30 -7.93 12.49 39.01
C THR A 30 -7.56 13.91 39.38
N LYS A 31 -8.63 14.72 39.52
CA LYS A 31 -8.82 15.96 40.30
C LYS A 31 -8.41 17.30 39.70
N GLY A 32 -9.41 18.14 39.62
CA GLY A 32 -9.29 19.56 39.82
C GLY A 32 -9.97 20.43 38.78
N ALA A 33 -11.28 20.64 38.93
CA ALA A 33 -11.96 21.79 38.33
C ALA A 33 -11.33 23.10 38.83
N GLN A 34 -10.74 23.88 37.96
CA GLN A 34 -10.52 25.30 38.22
C GLN A 34 -11.05 26.15 37.06
N LYS A 35 -11.94 27.06 37.46
CA LYS A 35 -12.53 28.14 36.72
C LYS A 35 -11.48 28.97 35.97
N TYR A 36 -11.67 29.16 34.68
CA TYR A 36 -11.01 30.25 33.97
C TYR A 36 -11.96 31.45 33.89
N GLU A 37 -11.58 32.52 34.57
CA GLU A 37 -12.11 33.87 34.38
C GLU A 37 -11.47 34.51 33.16
N GLN A 38 -12.31 35.15 32.35
CA GLN A 38 -11.90 36.02 31.26
C GLN A 38 -11.42 37.37 31.80
N PRO A 39 -10.41 38.00 31.25
CA PRO A 39 -10.21 39.43 31.41
C PRO A 39 -10.91 40.18 30.27
N LYS A 40 -11.70 41.16 30.69
CA LYS A 40 -12.34 42.17 29.85
C LYS A 40 -11.36 43.27 29.44
N ASP A 41 -11.61 43.76 28.24
CA ASP A 41 -11.52 45.14 27.74
C ASP A 41 -10.33 46.03 28.10
N SER A 42 -9.67 46.51 27.05
CA SER A 42 -9.55 47.96 26.89
C SER A 42 -9.35 48.37 25.42
N LEU A 43 -10.31 49.17 25.00
CA LEU A 43 -10.35 50.04 23.82
C LEU A 43 -9.27 51.13 23.90
N LEU A 44 -8.84 51.59 22.72
CA LEU A 44 -8.43 52.93 22.29
C LEU A 44 -7.47 52.76 21.12
N GLY A 45 -7.60 53.29 19.93
CA GLY A 45 -8.22 54.50 19.48
C GLY A 45 -7.49 54.86 18.18
N ILE A 46 -8.21 55.02 17.08
CA ILE A 46 -7.71 55.50 15.78
C ILE A 46 -7.67 57.02 15.86
N PRO A 47 -6.84 57.80 15.15
CA PRO A 47 -7.16 58.13 13.77
C PRO A 47 -5.96 58.37 12.83
N PRO A 48 -6.26 58.64 11.53
CA PRO A 48 -5.29 58.76 10.47
C PRO A 48 -4.87 60.20 10.23
N ASP A 49 -3.70 60.43 9.71
CA ASP A 49 -3.45 61.67 9.00
C ASP A 49 -2.60 61.52 7.75
N LYS A 50 -3.12 62.18 6.73
CA LYS A 50 -2.50 62.39 5.42
C LYS A 50 -1.52 63.54 5.53
N THR A 51 -0.37 63.46 4.93
CA THR A 51 0.25 64.67 4.34
C THR A 51 1.05 64.33 3.09
N VAL A 52 0.58 64.94 2.04
CA VAL A 52 1.23 65.14 0.75
C VAL A 52 2.24 66.25 0.89
N ILE A 53 3.45 66.09 0.45
CA ILE A 53 4.32 67.20 0.05
C ILE A 53 4.92 66.92 -1.32
N LYS A 54 4.50 67.74 -2.28
CA LYS A 54 5.18 68.04 -3.54
C LYS A 54 6.28 69.06 -3.28
N ASP A 55 7.29 69.00 -4.06
CA ASP A 55 7.95 70.07 -4.86
C ASP A 55 9.43 69.72 -5.04
N SER A 56 9.89 69.58 -6.19
CA SER A 56 10.22 70.44 -7.33
C SER A 56 11.62 71.10 -7.21
N LEU A 57 12.21 71.24 -8.36
CA LEU A 57 13.38 72.03 -8.80
C LEU A 57 14.74 71.31 -8.82
N SER A 58 15.49 71.40 -9.80
CA SER A 58 15.53 71.93 -11.17
C SER A 58 16.99 71.74 -11.71
N GLN A 59 17.02 71.43 -12.95
CA GLN A 59 17.94 71.91 -14.01
C GLN A 59 19.48 71.99 -13.85
N LYS A 60 20.04 71.48 -14.92
CA LYS A 60 21.26 71.90 -15.69
C LYS A 60 22.51 71.09 -15.36
N THR A 61 23.29 70.61 -16.30
CA THR A 61 23.56 70.95 -17.70
C THR A 61 24.53 69.93 -18.34
N LYS A 62 24.41 69.80 -19.66
CA LYS A 62 25.48 69.58 -20.68
C LYS A 62 26.00 68.20 -20.95
N SER A 63 25.52 67.66 -22.03
CA SER A 63 26.19 67.20 -23.26
C SER A 63 27.58 66.55 -23.13
N ALA A 64 27.61 65.26 -23.40
CA ALA A 64 28.68 64.64 -24.17
C ALA A 64 28.04 63.56 -25.06
N VAL A 65 28.11 63.81 -26.34
CA VAL A 65 27.73 62.86 -27.40
C VAL A 65 28.72 61.71 -27.38
N GLN A 66 28.24 60.53 -26.98
CA GLN A 66 28.90 59.26 -27.35
C GLN A 66 27.86 58.39 -28.04
N LYS A 67 28.08 58.20 -29.35
CA LYS A 67 27.48 57.21 -30.19
C LYS A 67 27.69 55.81 -29.55
N LYS A 68 26.69 55.28 -28.83
CA LYS A 68 26.63 53.90 -28.50
C LYS A 68 25.77 53.20 -29.55
N GLU A 69 26.38 52.30 -30.29
CA GLU A 69 25.72 51.35 -31.18
C GLU A 69 24.54 50.69 -30.44
N LYS A 70 23.34 50.81 -31.00
CA LYS A 70 22.18 50.04 -30.59
C LYS A 70 22.47 48.56 -30.83
N LYS A 71 22.92 47.83 -29.80
CA LYS A 71 22.78 46.39 -29.80
C LYS A 71 21.28 46.11 -29.81
N GLU A 72 20.77 45.48 -30.87
CA GLU A 72 19.44 44.93 -30.93
C GLU A 72 19.25 44.02 -29.71
N GLU A 73 18.46 44.46 -28.74
CA GLU A 73 17.98 43.58 -27.66
C GLU A 73 17.15 42.48 -28.32
N LYS A 74 17.68 41.26 -28.33
CA LYS A 74 16.89 40.07 -28.68
C LYS A 74 15.63 40.09 -27.86
N PRO A 75 14.45 39.87 -28.48
CA PRO A 75 13.18 39.94 -27.78
C PRO A 75 13.25 39.01 -26.55
N LYS A 76 13.07 39.56 -25.36
CA LYS A 76 12.99 38.80 -24.11
C LYS A 76 11.90 37.76 -24.31
N LYS A 77 12.26 36.47 -24.32
CA LYS A 77 11.30 35.37 -24.38
C LYS A 77 10.26 35.63 -23.30
N GLN A 78 9.04 35.94 -23.70
CA GLN A 78 7.93 36.06 -22.75
C GLN A 78 7.88 34.78 -21.94
N ARG A 79 8.09 34.92 -20.62
CA ARG A 79 7.89 33.79 -19.71
C ARG A 79 6.41 33.44 -19.76
N TYR A 80 6.12 32.23 -20.18
CA TYR A 80 4.78 31.68 -20.06
C TYR A 80 4.41 31.68 -18.58
N ILE A 81 3.50 32.53 -18.19
CA ILE A 81 2.88 32.51 -16.84
C ILE A 81 1.56 31.78 -17.06
N PRO A 82 1.36 30.58 -16.52
CA PRO A 82 0.09 29.91 -16.64
C PRO A 82 -1.00 30.73 -15.92
N TYR A 83 -2.19 30.70 -16.48
CA TYR A 83 -3.36 31.23 -15.80
C TYR A 83 -3.58 30.44 -14.51
N ILE A 84 -3.61 31.13 -13.39
CA ILE A 84 -3.94 30.57 -12.09
C ILE A 84 -5.35 31.04 -11.79
N LYS A 85 -6.30 30.10 -11.66
CA LYS A 85 -7.67 30.41 -11.27
C LYS A 85 -7.69 31.20 -9.97
N SER A 86 -8.55 32.21 -9.88
CA SER A 86 -8.85 32.84 -8.60
C SER A 86 -9.56 31.85 -7.67
N MET A 87 -9.52 32.06 -6.36
CA MET A 87 -10.20 31.16 -5.41
C MET A 87 -11.72 31.09 -5.63
N GLU A 88 -12.33 32.14 -6.20
CA GLU A 88 -13.74 32.17 -6.58
C GLU A 88 -14.09 31.29 -7.77
N GLU A 89 -13.11 31.01 -8.64
CA GLU A 89 -13.26 30.15 -9.82
C GLU A 89 -12.91 28.68 -9.55
N VAL A 90 -12.38 28.38 -8.36
CA VAL A 90 -11.96 27.03 -7.98
C VAL A 90 -13.18 26.19 -7.62
N THR A 91 -13.26 25.00 -8.19
CA THR A 91 -14.29 23.99 -7.93
C THR A 91 -13.68 22.74 -7.31
N VAL A 92 -14.50 21.87 -6.71
CA VAL A 92 -14.05 20.58 -6.15
C VAL A 92 -13.34 19.72 -7.20
N SER A 93 -13.71 19.82 -8.48
CA SER A 93 -13.06 19.09 -9.57
C SER A 93 -11.62 19.53 -9.87
N ASP A 94 -11.19 20.67 -9.35
CA ASP A 94 -9.82 21.17 -9.47
C ASP A 94 -8.88 20.53 -8.43
N TYR A 95 -9.43 19.89 -7.38
CA TYR A 95 -8.69 19.11 -6.40
C TYR A 95 -8.49 17.70 -6.91
N LYS A 96 -7.29 17.39 -7.36
CA LYS A 96 -6.98 16.12 -8.04
C LYS A 96 -5.98 15.29 -7.26
N ILE A 97 -6.25 14.01 -7.22
CA ILE A 97 -5.41 12.98 -6.61
C ILE A 97 -4.94 12.04 -7.73
N PHE A 98 -3.64 11.88 -7.88
CA PHE A 98 -3.00 11.08 -8.94
C PHE A 98 -2.31 9.87 -8.34
N TYR A 99 -2.33 8.75 -9.06
CA TYR A 99 -1.57 7.55 -8.74
C TYR A 99 -0.52 7.23 -9.82
N LEU A 100 0.35 6.28 -9.55
CA LEU A 100 1.43 5.91 -10.48
C LEU A 100 0.91 5.20 -11.74
N ASP A 101 -0.21 4.52 -11.67
CA ASP A 101 -0.92 3.89 -12.79
C ASP A 101 -1.51 4.91 -13.79
N GLY A 102 -1.49 6.19 -13.44
CA GLY A 102 -2.06 7.28 -14.21
C GLY A 102 -3.53 7.56 -13.91
N SER A 103 -4.14 6.84 -12.98
CA SER A 103 -5.50 7.15 -12.54
C SER A 103 -5.56 8.50 -11.83
N VAL A 104 -6.68 9.20 -12.02
CA VAL A 104 -6.94 10.52 -11.44
C VAL A 104 -8.30 10.47 -10.77
N LYS A 105 -8.32 10.84 -9.49
CA LYS A 105 -9.55 11.00 -8.71
C LYS A 105 -9.72 12.46 -8.32
N SER A 106 -10.94 12.95 -8.30
CA SER A 106 -11.26 14.21 -7.60
C SER A 106 -11.51 13.91 -6.13
N VAL A 107 -11.32 14.92 -5.31
CA VAL A 107 -11.72 14.84 -3.89
C VAL A 107 -13.24 14.67 -3.84
N ASP A 108 -13.67 13.68 -3.08
CA ASP A 108 -15.08 13.43 -2.84
C ASP A 108 -15.50 14.04 -1.51
N THR A 109 -16.36 15.05 -1.57
CA THR A 109 -16.92 15.73 -0.40
C THR A 109 -18.34 15.26 -0.07
N SER A 110 -18.85 14.24 -0.77
CA SER A 110 -20.19 13.73 -0.52
C SER A 110 -20.25 12.94 0.79
N LEU A 111 -21.22 13.25 1.64
CA LEU A 111 -21.55 12.53 2.87
C LEU A 111 -22.79 11.63 2.62
N SER A 112 -22.67 10.72 1.66
CA SER A 112 -23.78 9.85 1.30
C SER A 112 -23.49 8.39 1.63
N LEU A 113 -24.55 7.59 1.83
CA LEU A 113 -24.46 6.13 2.01
C LEU A 113 -23.75 5.42 0.85
N LYS A 114 -23.63 6.07 -0.30
CA LYS A 114 -22.88 5.53 -1.45
C LYS A 114 -21.40 5.30 -1.16
N ARG A 115 -20.86 5.84 -0.07
CA ARG A 115 -19.46 5.62 0.37
C ARG A 115 -19.33 4.53 1.44
N GLU A 116 -20.42 3.94 1.92
CA GLU A 116 -20.38 2.97 3.02
C GLU A 116 -19.41 1.81 2.74
N TYR A 117 -19.39 1.30 1.51
CA TYR A 117 -18.52 0.18 1.13
C TYR A 117 -17.00 0.51 1.18
N THR A 118 -16.61 1.79 1.21
CA THR A 118 -15.21 2.23 1.39
C THR A 118 -14.92 2.76 2.80
N PHE A 119 -15.93 2.81 3.69
CA PHE A 119 -15.78 3.29 5.07
C PHE A 119 -15.27 2.16 5.99
N ASN A 120 -14.12 1.60 5.64
CA ASN A 120 -13.47 0.49 6.32
C ASN A 120 -11.98 0.79 6.57
N PHE A 121 -11.27 -0.13 7.24
CA PHE A 121 -9.84 0.00 7.54
C PHE A 121 -8.98 0.23 6.28
N LEU A 122 -9.30 -0.45 5.18
CA LEU A 122 -8.56 -0.32 3.92
C LEU A 122 -8.91 0.95 3.14
N GLN A 123 -10.03 1.62 3.47
CA GLN A 123 -10.61 2.73 2.72
C GLN A 123 -10.83 2.41 1.23
N SER A 124 -11.14 1.16 0.95
CA SER A 124 -11.35 0.61 -0.40
C SER A 124 -12.48 -0.41 -0.40
N ASP A 125 -12.99 -0.71 -1.60
CA ASP A 125 -13.92 -1.81 -1.79
C ASP A 125 -13.21 -3.15 -1.53
N TYR A 126 -13.72 -3.94 -0.61
CA TYR A 126 -13.19 -5.24 -0.24
C TYR A 126 -14.22 -6.37 -0.41
N PHE A 127 -15.11 -6.25 -1.34
CA PHE A 127 -16.22 -7.19 -1.57
C PHE A 127 -15.77 -8.66 -1.71
N GLU A 128 -14.61 -8.92 -2.30
CA GLU A 128 -14.07 -10.27 -2.46
C GLU A 128 -13.22 -10.75 -1.25
N TYR A 129 -13.26 -10.03 -0.13
CA TYR A 129 -12.49 -10.36 1.06
C TYR A 129 -13.40 -10.67 2.24
N LEU A 130 -13.18 -11.82 2.87
CA LEU A 130 -13.78 -12.16 4.15
C LEU A 130 -12.84 -11.70 5.27
N PRO A 131 -13.22 -10.69 6.07
CA PRO A 131 -12.37 -10.20 7.15
C PRO A 131 -12.21 -11.25 8.25
N LEU A 132 -11.05 -11.27 8.89
CA LEU A 132 -10.84 -11.98 10.14
C LEU A 132 -11.55 -11.25 11.29
N PRO A 133 -11.68 -11.89 12.49
CA PRO A 133 -12.55 -11.41 13.56
C PRO A 133 -12.26 -9.99 14.05
N ASN A 134 -11.01 -9.55 14.00
CA ASN A 134 -10.64 -8.20 14.42
C ASN A 134 -10.34 -7.29 13.23
N MET A 135 -10.66 -6.01 13.37
CA MET A 135 -10.33 -4.99 12.38
C MET A 135 -8.80 -4.81 12.32
N GLY A 136 -8.24 -4.68 11.11
CA GLY A 136 -6.81 -4.52 10.90
C GLY A 136 -6.02 -5.81 10.84
N GLU A 137 -6.64 -6.96 11.07
CA GLU A 137 -6.10 -8.26 10.73
C GLU A 137 -6.15 -8.48 9.19
N GLY A 138 -5.67 -9.64 8.74
CA GLY A 138 -5.77 -10.03 7.35
C GLY A 138 -7.18 -10.36 6.90
N PHE A 139 -7.28 -10.80 5.65
CA PHE A 139 -8.54 -11.22 5.03
C PHE A 139 -8.33 -12.56 4.32
N ASN A 140 -9.38 -13.36 4.28
CA ASN A 140 -9.46 -14.50 3.38
C ASN A 140 -10.01 -14.02 2.03
N LYS A 141 -9.30 -14.33 0.94
CA LYS A 141 -9.78 -14.01 -0.40
C LYS A 141 -10.87 -15.01 -0.82
N LEU A 142 -12.05 -14.52 -1.18
CA LEU A 142 -13.14 -15.32 -1.74
C LEU A 142 -12.96 -15.53 -3.25
N GLY A 143 -12.25 -14.62 -3.92
CA GLY A 143 -11.90 -14.69 -5.32
C GLY A 143 -10.43 -14.38 -5.55
N TYR A 144 -9.87 -14.86 -6.67
CA TYR A 144 -8.49 -14.61 -7.03
C TYR A 144 -8.42 -13.82 -8.35
N ASN A 145 -7.45 -12.90 -8.45
CA ASN A 145 -7.13 -12.17 -9.67
C ASN A 145 -5.70 -12.51 -10.11
N PHE A 146 -5.58 -13.19 -11.24
CA PHE A 146 -4.29 -13.62 -11.79
C PHE A 146 -3.62 -12.52 -12.62
N GLN A 147 -4.31 -11.45 -12.98
CA GLN A 147 -3.79 -10.36 -13.80
C GLN A 147 -2.97 -9.35 -12.97
N ASP A 148 -3.37 -9.10 -11.72
CA ASP A 148 -2.78 -8.06 -10.85
C ASP A 148 -1.63 -8.59 -9.98
N GLN A 149 -0.90 -9.59 -10.46
CA GLN A 149 0.25 -10.10 -9.76
C GLN A 149 1.51 -9.29 -10.11
N PRO A 150 2.42 -9.00 -9.16
CA PRO A 150 3.69 -8.36 -9.47
C PRO A 150 4.53 -9.25 -10.41
N TYR A 151 5.33 -8.62 -11.26
CA TYR A 151 6.25 -9.34 -12.17
C TYR A 151 7.44 -9.96 -11.44
N THR A 152 7.67 -9.61 -10.20
CA THR A 152 8.85 -9.97 -9.42
C THR A 152 8.48 -10.82 -8.22
N PRO A 153 9.36 -11.73 -7.78
CA PRO A 153 9.15 -12.48 -6.55
C PRO A 153 8.99 -11.54 -5.35
N GLN A 154 8.05 -11.86 -4.48
CA GLN A 154 7.82 -11.12 -3.24
C GLN A 154 8.34 -11.95 -2.05
N MET A 155 8.50 -11.30 -0.89
CA MET A 155 9.00 -11.99 0.31
C MET A 155 8.09 -13.13 0.81
N GLY A 156 6.81 -13.12 0.49
CA GLY A 156 5.79 -13.98 1.11
C GLY A 156 4.99 -13.20 2.16
N ALA A 157 4.40 -13.89 3.15
CA ALA A 157 3.56 -13.32 4.22
C ALA A 157 2.45 -12.38 3.68
N ARG A 158 1.92 -12.67 2.49
CA ARG A 158 0.98 -11.78 1.77
C ARG A 158 -0.33 -11.53 2.51
N ALA A 159 -0.73 -12.46 3.39
CA ALA A 159 -1.89 -12.27 4.26
C ALA A 159 -1.73 -11.10 5.24
N LYS A 160 -0.51 -10.68 5.53
CA LYS A 160 -0.21 -9.55 6.43
C LYS A 160 -0.05 -8.22 5.68
N HIS A 161 -0.11 -8.22 4.34
CA HIS A 161 0.09 -7.02 3.52
C HIS A 161 -1.21 -6.26 3.20
N PHE A 162 -2.38 -6.67 3.68
CA PHE A 162 -3.65 -6.02 3.31
C PHE A 162 -3.74 -4.54 3.69
N GLY A 163 -3.13 -4.14 4.78
CA GLY A 163 -3.07 -2.74 5.18
C GLY A 163 -1.77 -2.01 4.77
N TYR A 164 -0.85 -2.70 4.12
CA TYR A 164 0.45 -2.17 3.72
C TYR A 164 0.32 -1.34 2.44
N PHE A 165 0.92 -0.14 2.42
CA PHE A 165 0.98 0.71 1.23
C PHE A 165 2.17 0.31 0.38
N GLU A 166 1.92 -0.30 -0.76
CA GLU A 166 2.91 -0.51 -1.80
C GLU A 166 3.17 0.82 -2.54
N LYS A 167 4.20 0.90 -3.38
CA LYS A 167 4.56 2.14 -4.08
C LYS A 167 3.43 2.70 -4.96
N GLU A 168 2.58 1.82 -5.50
CA GLU A 168 1.44 2.18 -6.35
C GLU A 168 0.29 2.83 -5.56
N ASP A 169 0.18 2.55 -4.25
CA ASP A 169 -0.90 3.05 -3.39
C ASP A 169 -0.65 4.47 -2.88
N VAL A 170 0.55 5.02 -3.08
CA VAL A 170 0.88 6.36 -2.58
C VAL A 170 0.33 7.44 -3.51
N PRO A 171 -0.60 8.29 -3.02
CA PRO A 171 -1.19 9.35 -3.83
C PRO A 171 -0.27 10.56 -3.97
N TYR A 172 -0.43 11.26 -5.10
CA TYR A 172 0.14 12.58 -5.37
C TYR A 172 -0.99 13.58 -5.58
N TYR A 173 -0.78 14.82 -5.23
CA TYR A 173 -1.84 15.81 -5.14
C TYR A 173 -1.58 17.01 -6.05
N GLU A 174 -2.65 17.57 -6.61
CA GLU A 174 -2.67 18.88 -7.24
C GLU A 174 -3.86 19.64 -6.64
N MET A 175 -3.56 20.58 -5.75
CA MET A 175 -4.54 21.23 -4.90
C MET A 175 -4.48 22.75 -5.11
N PRO A 176 -5.59 23.42 -5.48
CA PRO A 176 -5.62 24.89 -5.63
C PRO A 176 -5.41 25.64 -4.31
N SER A 177 -5.79 25.03 -3.18
CA SER A 177 -5.55 25.52 -1.82
C SER A 177 -4.99 24.42 -0.94
N ALA A 178 -4.64 24.72 0.30
CA ALA A 178 -4.31 23.70 1.29
C ALA A 178 -5.49 22.73 1.47
N TYR A 179 -5.19 21.45 1.45
CA TYR A 179 -6.15 20.36 1.62
C TYR A 179 -5.81 19.57 2.87
N THR A 180 -6.80 19.39 3.72
CA THR A 180 -6.69 18.53 4.90
C THR A 180 -7.83 17.52 4.87
N GLU A 181 -7.49 16.25 5.01
CA GLU A 181 -8.44 15.17 5.18
C GLU A 181 -8.18 14.48 6.51
N LEU A 182 -9.25 14.26 7.27
CA LEU A 182 -9.21 13.56 8.54
C LEU A 182 -10.27 12.46 8.51
N PHE A 183 -9.84 11.21 8.47
CA PHE A 183 -10.70 10.06 8.63
C PHE A 183 -10.55 9.53 10.05
N PHE A 184 -11.68 9.40 10.76
CA PHE A 184 -11.70 8.84 12.10
C PHE A 184 -12.82 7.81 12.21
N LYS A 185 -12.49 6.67 12.84
CA LYS A 185 -13.45 5.60 13.14
C LYS A 185 -13.07 4.93 14.46
N THR A 186 -14.04 4.65 15.30
CA THR A 186 -13.87 3.78 16.46
C THR A 186 -13.70 2.33 16.02
N THR A 187 -12.95 1.54 16.78
CA THR A 187 -12.72 0.12 16.55
C THR A 187 -13.25 -0.70 17.72
N PHE A 188 -13.11 -2.03 17.64
CA PHE A 188 -13.54 -2.88 18.75
C PHE A 188 -12.66 -2.66 19.99
N GLN A 189 -13.31 -2.55 21.14
CA GLN A 189 -12.73 -2.43 22.47
C GLN A 189 -11.56 -1.44 22.56
N GLN A 190 -11.87 -0.21 22.95
CA GLN A 190 -10.88 0.85 23.28
C GLN A 190 -9.87 1.17 22.16
N GLY A 191 -10.24 1.03 20.92
CA GLY A 191 -9.39 1.33 19.79
C GLY A 191 -9.92 2.42 18.89
N GLN A 192 -9.06 2.89 18.00
CA GLN A 192 -9.39 3.93 17.02
C GLN A 192 -8.60 3.74 15.73
N HIS A 193 -9.18 4.21 14.66
CA HIS A 193 -8.54 4.38 13.37
C HIS A 193 -8.53 5.86 13.01
N LEU A 194 -7.36 6.41 12.84
CA LEU A 194 -7.12 7.77 12.37
C LEU A 194 -6.28 7.72 11.10
N ASP A 195 -6.73 8.34 10.01
CA ASP A 195 -5.91 8.63 8.83
C ASP A 195 -6.00 10.14 8.54
N ALA A 196 -4.89 10.83 8.67
CA ALA A 196 -4.79 12.27 8.49
C ALA A 196 -3.87 12.57 7.31
N THR A 197 -4.31 13.43 6.40
CA THR A 197 -3.55 13.90 5.24
C THR A 197 -3.57 15.41 5.17
N LEU A 198 -2.40 16.02 4.98
CA LEU A 198 -2.22 17.41 4.66
C LEU A 198 -1.49 17.52 3.33
N ALA A 199 -2.10 18.19 2.33
CA ALA A 199 -1.48 18.44 1.04
C ALA A 199 -1.49 19.96 0.73
N ILE A 200 -0.33 20.49 0.38
CA ILE A 200 -0.13 21.92 0.17
C ILE A 200 0.61 22.14 -1.15
N ASN A 201 0.12 23.05 -1.96
CA ASN A 201 0.86 23.61 -3.08
C ASN A 201 1.65 24.83 -2.59
N THR A 202 2.96 24.66 -2.37
CA THR A 202 3.84 25.78 -2.01
C THR A 202 4.07 26.74 -3.17
N SER A 203 3.79 26.30 -4.38
CA SER A 203 3.74 27.06 -5.62
C SER A 203 2.91 26.30 -6.65
N PRO A 204 2.49 26.94 -7.78
CA PRO A 204 1.81 26.24 -8.86
C PRO A 204 2.61 25.07 -9.49
N LYS A 205 3.89 24.92 -9.12
CA LYS A 205 4.80 23.89 -9.62
C LYS A 205 5.03 22.77 -8.63
N LEU A 206 4.84 23.01 -7.35
CA LEU A 206 5.31 22.12 -6.29
C LEU A 206 4.18 21.86 -5.30
N ASN A 207 3.77 20.61 -5.23
CA ASN A 207 2.92 20.06 -4.18
C ASN A 207 3.75 19.21 -3.22
N VAL A 208 3.45 19.30 -1.95
CA VAL A 208 3.97 18.44 -0.87
C VAL A 208 2.78 17.95 -0.08
N ALA A 209 2.74 16.65 0.18
CA ALA A 209 1.71 16.04 1.02
C ALA A 209 2.37 15.16 2.09
N VAL A 210 1.80 15.19 3.27
CA VAL A 210 2.18 14.35 4.41
C VAL A 210 0.93 13.67 4.93
N SER A 211 1.02 12.36 5.16
CA SER A 211 -0.09 11.57 5.68
C SER A 211 0.39 10.66 6.80
N PHE A 212 -0.45 10.47 7.79
CA PHE A 212 -0.22 9.57 8.90
C PHE A 212 -1.46 8.73 9.15
N ARG A 213 -1.29 7.40 9.22
CA ARG A 213 -2.32 6.47 9.66
C ARG A 213 -1.90 5.84 10.97
N GLY A 214 -2.72 6.03 12.00
CA GLY A 214 -2.64 5.37 13.28
C GLY A 214 -3.86 4.48 13.46
N PHE A 215 -3.65 3.22 13.83
CA PHE A 215 -4.71 2.25 14.01
C PHE A 215 -4.42 1.39 15.24
N ARG A 216 -5.46 1.15 16.04
CA ARG A 216 -5.46 0.15 17.11
C ARG A 216 -6.86 -0.45 17.26
N SER A 217 -6.93 -1.74 17.42
CA SER A 217 -8.14 -2.48 17.77
C SER A 217 -7.75 -3.63 18.69
N GLU A 218 -8.31 -3.70 19.90
CA GLU A 218 -8.02 -4.77 20.86
C GLU A 218 -8.58 -6.10 20.37
N GLY A 219 -9.70 -6.06 19.66
CA GLY A 219 -10.45 -7.26 19.30
C GLY A 219 -11.28 -7.79 20.46
N LYS A 220 -12.04 -8.85 20.21
CA LYS A 220 -12.91 -9.47 21.21
C LYS A 220 -12.35 -10.76 21.79
N TYR A 221 -11.38 -11.38 21.12
CA TYR A 221 -10.78 -12.65 21.51
C TYR A 221 -9.44 -12.42 22.19
N VAL A 222 -8.98 -13.39 22.97
CA VAL A 222 -7.63 -13.41 23.52
C VAL A 222 -6.61 -13.31 22.39
N SER A 223 -5.52 -12.58 22.60
CA SER A 223 -4.42 -12.40 21.64
C SER A 223 -4.92 -12.05 20.22
N SER A 224 -5.76 -11.02 20.13
CA SER A 224 -6.29 -10.51 18.87
C SER A 224 -6.02 -9.03 18.63
N LEU A 225 -5.12 -8.42 19.40
CA LEU A 225 -4.73 -7.01 19.24
C LEU A 225 -4.14 -6.76 17.85
N SER A 226 -4.64 -5.73 17.19
CA SER A 226 -4.19 -5.28 15.89
C SER A 226 -3.78 -3.81 15.94
N ARG A 227 -2.59 -3.49 15.42
CA ARG A 227 -2.04 -2.12 15.41
C ARG A 227 -1.38 -1.81 14.08
N ALA A 228 -1.47 -0.56 13.64
CA ALA A 228 -0.70 -0.07 12.50
C ALA A 228 -0.25 1.38 12.75
N ARG A 229 0.96 1.68 12.32
CA ARG A 229 1.55 3.02 12.28
C ARG A 229 2.19 3.21 10.92
N GLN A 230 1.68 4.16 10.13
CA GLN A 230 2.10 4.32 8.76
C GLN A 230 2.24 5.81 8.44
N PHE A 231 3.45 6.19 8.08
CA PHE A 231 3.78 7.53 7.62
C PHE A 231 4.03 7.52 6.11
N ARG A 232 3.48 8.51 5.41
CA ARG A 232 3.66 8.70 3.96
C ARG A 232 3.94 10.17 3.69
N MET A 233 4.94 10.43 2.88
CA MET A 233 5.22 11.76 2.35
C MET A 233 5.32 11.66 0.84
N SER A 234 4.62 12.50 0.11
CA SER A 234 4.71 12.58 -1.36
C SER A 234 4.93 14.01 -1.84
N THR A 235 5.66 14.13 -2.94
CA THR A 235 6.00 15.42 -3.54
C THR A 235 5.87 15.30 -5.05
N GLN A 236 5.20 16.25 -5.67
CA GLN A 236 5.12 16.38 -7.12
C GLN A 236 5.60 17.76 -7.53
N TYR A 237 6.54 17.78 -8.47
CA TYR A 237 7.05 19.00 -9.10
C TYR A 237 6.82 18.96 -10.60
N GLN A 238 6.36 20.08 -11.19
CA GLN A 238 6.19 20.22 -12.63
C GLN A 238 6.57 21.63 -13.07
N THR A 239 7.37 21.75 -14.14
CA THR A 239 7.71 23.05 -14.72
C THR A 239 6.51 23.69 -15.43
N TYR A 240 6.45 25.03 -15.50
CA TYR A 240 5.35 25.75 -16.17
C TYR A 240 5.16 25.37 -17.65
N ASN A 241 6.23 25.01 -18.33
CA ASN A 241 6.16 24.57 -19.73
C ASN A 241 5.81 23.09 -19.86
N HIS A 242 5.47 22.41 -18.75
CA HIS A 242 5.14 21.00 -18.66
C HIS A 242 6.17 20.05 -19.30
N ARG A 243 7.44 20.52 -19.46
CA ARG A 243 8.50 19.70 -20.05
C ARG A 243 9.15 18.76 -19.04
N TYR A 244 9.27 19.17 -17.80
CA TYR A 244 9.85 18.35 -16.74
C TYR A 244 8.83 18.11 -15.63
N ARG A 245 8.72 16.86 -15.21
CA ARG A 245 7.94 16.42 -14.06
C ARG A 245 8.79 15.50 -13.19
N MET A 246 8.68 15.67 -11.89
CA MET A 246 9.30 14.83 -10.87
C MET A 246 8.24 14.44 -9.86
N ARG A 247 8.27 13.17 -9.42
CA ARG A 247 7.48 12.63 -8.31
C ARG A 247 8.41 11.92 -7.35
N LEU A 248 8.23 12.17 -6.08
CA LEU A 248 8.97 11.55 -5.00
C LEU A 248 7.99 11.09 -3.95
N HIS A 249 8.22 9.93 -3.34
CA HIS A 249 7.57 9.58 -2.10
C HIS A 249 8.46 8.75 -1.18
N GLN A 250 8.14 8.82 0.10
CA GLN A 250 8.70 8.01 1.15
C GLN A 250 7.57 7.42 1.98
N THR A 251 7.71 6.15 2.36
CA THR A 251 6.82 5.45 3.29
C THR A 251 7.62 4.85 4.44
N THR A 252 7.05 4.87 5.63
CA THR A 252 7.55 4.12 6.80
C THR A 252 6.35 3.50 7.48
N GLN A 253 6.36 2.19 7.66
CA GLN A 253 5.18 1.43 8.04
C GLN A 253 5.54 0.35 9.05
N SER A 254 4.64 0.14 10.02
CA SER A 254 4.64 -1.00 10.94
C SER A 254 3.21 -1.47 11.10
N ILE A 255 2.98 -2.75 10.86
CA ILE A 255 1.70 -3.45 11.06
C ILE A 255 1.96 -4.60 12.00
N GLU A 256 1.25 -4.61 13.11
CA GLU A 256 1.41 -5.57 14.20
C GLU A 256 0.07 -6.26 14.42
N ASN A 257 0.07 -7.58 14.43
CA ASN A 257 -1.11 -8.39 14.69
C ASN A 257 -0.75 -9.51 15.67
N ASP A 258 -1.42 -9.52 16.80
CA ASP A 258 -1.44 -10.71 17.65
C ASP A 258 -2.12 -11.87 16.90
N PHE A 259 -1.81 -13.08 17.26
CA PHE A 259 -2.51 -14.26 16.76
C PHE A 259 -2.73 -15.28 17.86
N ASN A 260 -3.80 -16.05 17.74
CA ASN A 260 -4.24 -16.98 18.78
C ASN A 260 -4.46 -18.43 18.26
N GLY A 261 -4.19 -18.69 16.97
CA GLY A 261 -4.35 -20.00 16.38
C GLY A 261 -5.82 -20.46 16.22
N GLY A 262 -6.79 -19.62 16.62
CA GLY A 262 -8.21 -19.97 16.70
C GLY A 262 -8.61 -20.46 18.08
N LEU A 263 -9.91 -20.79 18.23
CA LEU A 263 -10.45 -21.31 19.48
C LEU A 263 -10.05 -22.78 19.70
N THR A 264 -9.87 -23.16 20.94
CA THR A 264 -9.82 -24.59 21.33
C THR A 264 -11.20 -25.24 21.15
N ASN A 265 -11.26 -26.56 21.16
CA ASN A 265 -12.54 -27.28 21.07
C ASN A 265 -13.48 -26.89 22.21
N ASP A 266 -12.96 -26.71 23.41
CA ASP A 266 -13.74 -26.22 24.56
C ASP A 266 -14.20 -24.78 24.33
N GLY A 267 -13.31 -23.92 23.77
CA GLY A 267 -13.66 -22.55 23.39
C GLY A 267 -14.80 -22.48 22.37
N VAL A 268 -14.81 -23.38 21.38
CA VAL A 268 -15.93 -23.50 20.42
C VAL A 268 -17.21 -23.95 21.13
N TYR A 269 -17.11 -24.98 21.98
CA TYR A 269 -18.26 -25.48 22.74
C TYR A 269 -18.87 -24.36 23.62
N PHE A 270 -18.05 -23.59 24.31
CA PHE A 270 -18.52 -22.47 25.13
C PHE A 270 -19.10 -21.32 24.32
N PHE A 271 -18.53 -21.05 23.15
CA PHE A 271 -19.08 -20.05 22.24
C PHE A 271 -20.49 -20.41 21.74
N GLU A 272 -20.73 -21.68 21.46
CA GLU A 272 -22.00 -22.17 20.89
C GLU A 272 -23.08 -22.42 21.95
N ASN A 273 -22.69 -22.85 23.13
CA ASN A 273 -23.62 -23.38 24.13
C ASN A 273 -23.76 -22.49 25.39
N ALA A 274 -22.85 -21.54 25.62
CA ALA A 274 -22.85 -20.65 26.79
C ALA A 274 -23.20 -21.41 28.12
N PRO A 275 -22.47 -22.48 28.47
CA PRO A 275 -22.81 -23.29 29.63
C PRO A 275 -22.58 -22.53 30.93
N ASN A 276 -23.36 -22.84 31.97
CA ASN A 276 -23.10 -22.39 33.32
C ASN A 276 -21.86 -23.10 33.88
N TYR A 277 -20.98 -22.36 34.54
CA TYR A 277 -19.82 -22.89 35.23
C TYR A 277 -20.10 -23.05 36.72
N VAL A 278 -19.72 -24.18 37.25
CA VAL A 278 -19.53 -24.34 38.68
C VAL A 278 -18.18 -23.73 39.06
N VAL A 279 -18.16 -22.79 39.97
CA VAL A 279 -16.90 -22.21 40.50
C VAL A 279 -16.21 -23.26 41.35
N ALA A 280 -14.99 -23.64 40.98
CA ALA A 280 -14.19 -24.61 41.72
C ALA A 280 -13.00 -23.96 42.37
N ASP A 281 -12.54 -24.52 43.48
CA ASP A 281 -11.32 -24.15 44.15
C ASP A 281 -10.08 -24.70 43.42
N GLU A 282 -8.88 -24.41 43.92
CA GLU A 282 -7.60 -24.85 43.33
C GLU A 282 -7.45 -26.38 43.27
N SER A 283 -8.28 -27.13 44.01
CA SER A 283 -8.32 -28.60 44.04
C SER A 283 -9.38 -29.17 43.10
N GLY A 284 -10.16 -28.31 42.41
CA GLY A 284 -11.23 -28.69 41.51
C GLY A 284 -12.54 -29.06 42.22
N GLN A 285 -12.70 -28.74 43.50
CA GLN A 285 -13.97 -28.96 44.22
C GLN A 285 -14.87 -27.74 44.06
N PRO A 286 -16.21 -27.95 43.89
CA PRO A 286 -17.17 -26.87 43.83
C PRO A 286 -17.12 -25.96 45.05
N ILE A 287 -17.07 -24.66 44.83
CA ILE A 287 -17.26 -23.66 45.89
C ILE A 287 -18.75 -23.56 46.16
N LEU A 288 -19.11 -23.64 47.44
CA LEU A 288 -20.50 -23.50 47.85
C LEU A 288 -20.77 -22.05 48.28
N ASN A 289 -21.96 -21.54 47.92
CA ASN A 289 -22.44 -20.24 48.35
C ASN A 289 -22.84 -20.29 49.87
N GLU A 290 -23.24 -19.15 50.41
CA GLU A 290 -23.67 -19.05 51.83
C GLU A 290 -24.83 -19.98 52.20
N ASN A 291 -25.60 -20.48 51.21
CA ASN A 291 -26.73 -21.41 51.41
C ASN A 291 -26.32 -22.88 51.26
N GLY A 292 -25.06 -23.17 50.99
CA GLY A 292 -24.54 -24.53 50.79
C GLY A 292 -24.83 -25.11 49.39
N GLU A 293 -25.20 -24.29 48.42
CA GLU A 293 -25.40 -24.66 47.03
C GLU A 293 -24.15 -24.36 46.22
N GLU A 294 -23.90 -25.13 45.15
CA GLU A 294 -22.80 -24.88 44.24
C GLU A 294 -22.90 -23.47 43.66
N GLU A 295 -21.83 -22.71 43.70
CA GLU A 295 -21.75 -21.39 43.13
C GLU A 295 -21.57 -21.51 41.61
N PHE A 296 -22.50 -20.89 40.85
CA PHE A 296 -22.44 -20.89 39.40
C PHE A 296 -22.12 -19.51 38.88
N ILE A 297 -21.18 -19.45 37.95
CA ILE A 297 -20.98 -18.29 37.13
C ILE A 297 -21.67 -18.53 35.78
N PHE A 298 -22.57 -17.65 35.42
CA PHE A 298 -23.15 -17.64 34.09
C PHE A 298 -22.09 -17.05 33.12
N TYR A 299 -21.69 -17.87 32.15
CA TYR A 299 -20.73 -17.49 31.15
C TYR A 299 -21.37 -17.43 29.78
N ASP A 300 -21.45 -16.24 29.19
CA ASP A 300 -21.89 -16.04 27.81
C ASP A 300 -20.67 -15.89 26.87
N GLY A 301 -20.19 -17.01 26.34
CA GLY A 301 -19.05 -17.03 25.44
C GLY A 301 -19.29 -16.27 24.12
N PHE A 302 -20.52 -15.98 23.78
CA PHE A 302 -20.85 -15.11 22.64
C PHE A 302 -20.64 -13.63 22.96
N LEU A 303 -20.97 -13.19 24.17
CA LEU A 303 -20.79 -11.81 24.60
C LEU A 303 -19.38 -11.55 25.15
N ASP A 304 -18.83 -12.46 25.96
CA ASP A 304 -17.49 -12.34 26.53
C ASP A 304 -16.48 -13.30 25.89
N ARG A 305 -16.11 -12.99 24.67
CA ARG A 305 -15.18 -13.79 23.88
C ARG A 305 -13.74 -13.74 24.37
N SER A 306 -13.42 -12.80 25.26
CA SER A 306 -12.09 -12.67 25.84
C SER A 306 -11.71 -13.80 26.80
N GLN A 307 -12.70 -14.56 27.27
CA GLN A 307 -12.51 -15.71 28.16
C GLN A 307 -12.35 -17.04 27.41
N LEU A 308 -12.62 -17.08 26.11
CA LEU A 308 -12.54 -18.30 25.32
C LEU A 308 -11.09 -18.76 25.16
N GLY A 309 -10.84 -20.06 25.36
CA GLY A 309 -9.52 -20.65 25.18
C GLY A 309 -9.01 -20.52 23.75
N SER A 310 -7.76 -20.12 23.58
CA SER A 310 -7.05 -20.04 22.32
C SER A 310 -6.02 -21.17 22.18
N GLN A 311 -5.69 -21.55 20.95
CA GLN A 311 -4.77 -22.66 20.69
C GLN A 311 -3.31 -22.27 20.86
N THR A 312 -2.94 -21.02 20.61
CA THR A 312 -1.59 -20.48 20.74
C THR A 312 -1.64 -18.99 21.05
N GLN A 313 -0.50 -18.37 21.24
CA GLN A 313 -0.37 -16.92 21.38
C GLN A 313 0.95 -16.45 20.78
N GLY A 314 0.90 -15.34 20.06
CA GLY A 314 2.09 -14.74 19.50
C GLY A 314 1.77 -13.43 18.79
N LEU A 315 2.81 -12.83 18.22
CA LEU A 315 2.77 -11.53 17.57
C LEU A 315 3.47 -11.61 16.22
N HIS A 316 2.79 -11.17 15.18
CA HIS A 316 3.39 -10.90 13.87
C HIS A 316 3.64 -9.40 13.71
N ILE A 317 4.82 -9.05 13.21
CA ILE A 317 5.18 -7.67 12.89
C ILE A 317 5.65 -7.60 11.44
N LEU A 318 5.05 -6.74 10.65
CA LEU A 318 5.51 -6.38 9.31
C LEU A 318 5.94 -4.92 9.31
N GLU A 319 7.22 -4.67 9.15
CA GLU A 319 7.79 -3.34 9.02
C GLU A 319 8.28 -3.11 7.60
N GLY A 320 8.16 -1.86 7.12
CA GLY A 320 8.66 -1.51 5.79
C GLY A 320 9.04 -0.04 5.67
N LYS A 321 10.05 0.20 4.84
CA LYS A 321 10.48 1.55 4.43
C LYS A 321 10.64 1.56 2.92
N GLY A 322 9.96 2.49 2.26
CA GLY A 322 10.00 2.65 0.81
C GLY A 322 10.43 4.05 0.40
N TYR A 323 11.24 4.14 -0.65
CA TYR A 323 11.69 5.39 -1.27
C TYR A 323 11.50 5.29 -2.77
N PHE A 324 10.77 6.23 -3.31
CA PHE A 324 10.43 6.24 -4.74
C PHE A 324 10.75 7.57 -5.39
N MET A 325 11.23 7.51 -6.63
CA MET A 325 11.52 8.65 -7.46
C MET A 325 11.13 8.38 -8.93
N ASP A 326 10.45 9.31 -9.58
CA ASP A 326 10.13 9.28 -11.01
C ASP A 326 10.44 10.64 -11.63
N HIS A 327 11.36 10.66 -12.60
CA HIS A 327 11.70 11.83 -13.39
C HIS A 327 11.24 11.63 -14.83
N GLN A 328 10.55 12.62 -15.37
CA GLN A 328 10.13 12.60 -16.76
C GLN A 328 10.49 13.91 -17.46
N TYR A 329 11.08 13.82 -18.62
CA TYR A 329 11.37 14.96 -19.46
C TYR A 329 10.75 14.79 -20.85
N ARG A 330 9.96 15.78 -21.28
CA ARG A 330 9.37 15.84 -22.60
C ARG A 330 10.38 16.48 -23.56
N LEU A 331 10.77 15.71 -24.59
CA LEU A 331 11.80 16.13 -25.55
C LEU A 331 11.32 17.27 -26.45
N PHE A 332 10.06 17.21 -26.90
CA PHE A 332 9.47 18.25 -27.75
C PHE A 332 8.55 19.17 -26.95
N PRO A 333 8.47 20.46 -27.29
CA PRO A 333 7.49 21.37 -26.70
C PRO A 333 6.06 20.84 -26.88
N VAL A 334 5.14 21.33 -26.04
CA VAL A 334 3.71 21.04 -26.23
C VAL A 334 3.26 21.74 -27.51
N ALA A 335 3.08 20.98 -28.56
CA ALA A 335 2.53 21.51 -29.82
C ALA A 335 1.02 21.74 -29.67
N LYS A 336 0.51 22.79 -30.33
CA LYS A 336 -0.94 23.01 -30.48
C LYS A 336 -1.57 21.99 -31.41
N ASP A 337 -0.76 21.42 -32.30
CA ASP A 337 -1.18 20.41 -33.28
C ASP A 337 -1.27 19.02 -32.62
N THR A 338 -2.42 18.39 -32.69
CA THR A 338 -2.69 17.04 -32.17
C THR A 338 -1.97 15.94 -32.95
N THR A 339 -1.52 16.22 -34.19
CA THR A 339 -0.78 15.27 -35.05
C THR A 339 0.71 15.22 -34.73
N ALA A 340 1.24 16.20 -33.97
CA ALA A 340 2.65 16.28 -33.65
C ALA A 340 3.07 15.15 -32.70
N TYR A 341 4.32 14.68 -32.87
CA TYR A 341 4.92 13.70 -31.99
C TYR A 341 5.10 14.27 -30.57
N LYS A 342 4.60 13.54 -29.57
CA LYS A 342 4.87 13.82 -28.16
C LYS A 342 5.80 12.72 -27.65
N MET A 343 7.05 13.05 -27.43
CA MET A 343 8.03 12.10 -26.93
C MET A 343 8.53 12.55 -25.55
N SER A 344 8.59 11.62 -24.63
CA SER A 344 9.18 11.83 -23.31
C SER A 344 10.05 10.65 -22.91
N VAL A 345 11.08 10.96 -22.17
CA VAL A 345 11.98 9.98 -21.55
C VAL A 345 11.95 10.18 -20.04
N GLY A 346 12.17 9.12 -19.30
CA GLY A 346 12.19 9.22 -17.85
C GLY A 346 12.99 8.11 -17.21
N TYR A 347 13.22 8.33 -15.92
CA TYR A 347 13.88 7.38 -15.05
C TYR A 347 13.09 7.27 -13.75
N ARG A 348 12.93 6.04 -13.31
CA ARG A 348 12.23 5.68 -12.09
C ARG A 348 13.13 4.82 -11.22
N ALA A 349 13.21 5.13 -9.93
CA ALA A 349 13.91 4.33 -8.96
C ALA A 349 12.98 4.04 -7.78
N HIS A 350 13.05 2.84 -7.26
CA HIS A 350 12.34 2.41 -6.06
C HIS A 350 13.28 1.54 -5.22
N TYR A 351 13.43 1.90 -3.96
CA TYR A 351 14.14 1.11 -2.97
C TYR A 351 13.20 0.83 -1.81
N GLU A 352 13.06 -0.45 -1.46
CA GLU A 352 12.19 -0.88 -0.36
C GLU A 352 12.91 -1.89 0.52
N THR A 353 12.69 -1.80 1.82
CA THR A 353 13.05 -2.83 2.79
C THR A 353 11.81 -3.26 3.54
N LYS A 354 11.67 -4.57 3.76
CA LYS A 354 10.60 -5.17 4.59
C LYS A 354 11.23 -6.16 5.57
N ASN A 355 10.75 -6.13 6.81
CA ASN A 355 11.08 -7.11 7.83
C ASN A 355 9.77 -7.73 8.30
N TYR A 356 9.72 -9.04 8.33
CA TYR A 356 8.58 -9.77 8.88
C TYR A 356 9.05 -10.64 10.03
N GLN A 357 8.42 -10.48 11.19
CA GLN A 357 8.79 -11.14 12.42
C GLN A 357 7.64 -11.99 12.95
N LEU A 358 8.00 -13.15 13.48
CA LEU A 358 7.16 -14.00 14.31
C LEU A 358 7.76 -14.01 15.72
N ASN A 359 7.03 -13.51 16.69
CA ASN A 359 7.47 -13.44 18.07
C ASN A 359 6.52 -14.21 18.99
N GLN A 360 7.07 -15.10 19.82
CA GLN A 360 6.35 -15.79 20.91
C GLN A 360 7.22 -15.74 22.17
N THR A 361 6.59 -15.59 23.31
CA THR A 361 7.30 -15.59 24.60
C THR A 361 7.89 -16.96 24.93
N ARG A 362 7.31 -18.00 24.39
CA ARG A 362 7.74 -19.40 24.52
C ARG A 362 7.26 -20.19 23.31
N ALA A 363 8.08 -21.11 22.82
CA ALA A 363 7.67 -22.10 21.85
C ALA A 363 6.51 -22.95 22.41
N ASP A 364 5.52 -23.22 21.60
CA ASP A 364 4.36 -24.05 21.96
C ASP A 364 4.12 -25.20 20.99
N THR A 365 3.31 -26.15 21.40
CA THR A 365 3.02 -27.37 20.63
C THR A 365 2.07 -27.14 19.44
N TYR A 366 1.48 -25.96 19.31
CA TYR A 366 0.61 -25.65 18.17
C TYR A 366 1.34 -25.71 16.84
N PHE A 367 2.61 -25.25 16.83
CA PHE A 367 3.49 -25.33 15.67
C PHE A 367 4.41 -26.57 15.70
N TYR A 368 4.08 -27.57 16.54
CA TYR A 368 4.84 -28.80 16.75
C TYR A 368 6.20 -28.58 17.44
N GLU A 369 7.22 -29.33 17.04
CA GLU A 369 8.51 -29.34 17.72
C GLU A 369 9.37 -28.14 17.31
N ALA A 370 9.91 -27.42 18.28
CA ALA A 370 10.86 -26.33 18.07
C ALA A 370 12.29 -26.76 18.42
N TYR A 371 13.29 -26.06 17.86
CA TYR A 371 14.70 -26.24 18.25
C TYR A 371 15.00 -25.66 19.64
N THR A 372 14.16 -24.75 20.13
CA THR A 372 14.27 -24.13 21.44
C THR A 372 12.97 -24.31 22.24
N ASN A 373 13.12 -24.37 23.58
CA ASN A 373 11.98 -24.30 24.50
C ASN A 373 11.74 -22.88 25.02
N GLY A 374 12.55 -21.91 24.58
CA GLY A 374 12.50 -20.51 24.95
C GLY A 374 11.60 -19.68 24.06
N ALA A 375 11.89 -18.41 24.00
CA ALA A 375 11.20 -17.46 23.13
C ALA A 375 11.53 -17.74 21.65
N ILE A 376 10.55 -17.54 20.78
CA ILE A 376 10.69 -17.53 19.32
C ILE A 376 10.79 -16.08 18.86
N ALA A 377 11.75 -15.79 17.99
CA ALA A 377 11.97 -14.45 17.43
C ALA A 377 12.47 -14.52 15.97
N ASP A 378 11.72 -15.23 15.14
CA ASP A 378 12.08 -15.42 13.73
C ASP A 378 11.89 -14.15 12.91
N THR A 379 12.90 -13.79 12.14
CA THR A 379 12.86 -12.61 11.29
C THR A 379 13.25 -12.95 9.85
N THR A 380 12.38 -12.57 8.94
CA THR A 380 12.61 -12.60 7.49
C THR A 380 12.92 -11.18 7.02
N TYR A 381 14.04 -10.99 6.34
CA TYR A 381 14.46 -9.73 5.75
C TYR A 381 14.24 -9.75 4.24
N TYR A 382 13.78 -8.67 3.70
CA TYR A 382 13.63 -8.48 2.26
C TYR A 382 14.02 -7.07 1.88
N SER A 383 14.85 -6.93 0.87
CA SER A 383 15.11 -5.63 0.24
C SER A 383 15.05 -5.72 -1.27
N THR A 384 14.60 -4.66 -1.90
CA THR A 384 14.55 -4.55 -3.36
C THR A 384 15.00 -3.17 -3.81
N LEU A 385 15.79 -3.16 -4.90
CA LEU A 385 16.14 -1.95 -5.65
C LEU A 385 15.68 -2.13 -7.09
N GLU A 386 14.76 -1.30 -7.52
CA GLU A 386 14.24 -1.29 -8.89
C GLU A 386 14.64 0.00 -9.59
N ASN A 387 15.24 -0.11 -10.76
CA ASN A 387 15.55 0.99 -11.65
C ASN A 387 14.85 0.77 -12.98
N THR A 388 14.18 1.80 -13.50
CA THR A 388 13.47 1.73 -14.79
C THR A 388 13.80 2.95 -15.63
N LEU A 389 14.43 2.73 -16.78
CA LEU A 389 14.51 3.73 -17.84
C LEU A 389 13.32 3.55 -18.76
N TYR A 390 12.63 4.63 -19.11
CA TYR A 390 11.50 4.53 -20.01
C TYR A 390 11.45 5.63 -21.05
N ALA A 391 10.88 5.30 -22.21
CA ALA A 391 10.55 6.22 -23.29
C ALA A 391 9.07 6.08 -23.66
N LYS A 392 8.38 7.20 -23.82
CA LYS A 392 6.97 7.27 -24.23
C LYS A 392 6.87 8.05 -25.53
N LEU A 393 6.19 7.49 -26.52
CA LEU A 393 5.86 8.11 -27.77
C LEU A 393 4.34 8.14 -27.92
N GLU A 394 3.77 9.30 -28.21
CA GLU A 394 2.35 9.47 -28.53
C GLU A 394 2.21 10.21 -29.85
N GLN A 395 1.46 9.62 -30.77
CA GLN A 395 1.14 10.21 -32.08
C GLN A 395 -0.19 9.64 -32.59
N SER A 396 -1.01 10.47 -33.18
CA SER A 396 -2.37 10.08 -33.60
C SER A 396 -2.41 8.87 -34.54
N ALA A 397 -1.45 8.76 -35.50
CA ALA A 397 -1.40 7.64 -36.44
C ALA A 397 -0.86 6.35 -35.82
N LEU A 398 0.12 6.43 -34.90
CA LEU A 398 0.78 5.27 -34.29
C LEU A 398 0.13 4.84 -32.96
N GLY A 399 -0.63 5.75 -32.30
CA GLY A 399 -1.12 5.55 -30.94
C GLY A 399 -0.10 5.94 -29.88
N LYS A 400 -0.18 5.32 -28.72
CA LYS A 400 0.75 5.50 -27.60
C LYS A 400 1.63 4.27 -27.48
N LEU A 401 2.94 4.47 -27.51
CA LEU A 401 3.95 3.43 -27.29
C LEU A 401 4.79 3.81 -26.07
N GLN A 402 4.98 2.89 -25.16
CA GLN A 402 5.91 3.02 -24.04
C GLN A 402 6.87 1.82 -24.04
N LEU A 403 8.17 2.11 -23.93
CA LEU A 403 9.22 1.12 -23.79
C LEU A 403 9.91 1.34 -22.45
N ASN A 404 10.09 0.28 -21.70
CA ASN A 404 10.75 0.28 -20.41
C ASN A 404 11.91 -0.71 -20.41
N LEU A 405 13.02 -0.31 -19.79
CA LEU A 405 14.13 -1.18 -19.42
C LEU A 405 14.22 -1.20 -17.91
N HIS A 406 14.00 -2.36 -17.32
CA HIS A 406 14.02 -2.59 -15.88
C HIS A 406 15.31 -3.27 -15.47
N GLN A 407 15.89 -2.80 -14.38
CA GLN A 407 16.94 -3.48 -13.62
C GLN A 407 16.44 -3.61 -12.19
N GLN A 408 16.45 -4.84 -11.67
CA GLN A 408 15.88 -5.18 -10.38
C GLN A 408 16.89 -6.03 -9.59
N GLN A 409 17.06 -5.71 -8.31
CA GLN A 409 17.92 -6.44 -7.40
C GLN A 409 17.10 -6.79 -6.16
N TRP A 410 17.27 -8.03 -5.67
CA TRP A 410 16.61 -8.52 -4.46
C TRP A 410 17.62 -9.14 -3.53
N ASP A 411 17.34 -8.97 -2.26
CA ASP A 411 18.00 -9.67 -1.17
C ASP A 411 16.90 -10.16 -0.23
N TYR A 412 16.80 -11.49 -0.08
CA TYR A 412 15.86 -12.16 0.77
C TYR A 412 16.63 -13.06 1.73
N SER A 413 16.52 -12.85 3.04
CA SER A 413 17.36 -13.51 4.01
C SER A 413 16.66 -13.70 5.37
N PHE A 414 17.24 -14.56 6.17
CA PHE A 414 16.82 -14.87 7.54
C PHE A 414 17.90 -14.45 8.52
N ALA A 415 17.52 -14.23 9.80
CA ALA A 415 18.46 -14.23 10.90
C ALA A 415 19.15 -15.59 10.93
N ALA A 416 20.46 -15.63 11.23
CA ALA A 416 21.21 -16.88 11.26
C ALA A 416 20.56 -17.84 12.25
N ASN A 417 20.10 -19.00 11.77
CA ASN A 417 19.63 -20.06 12.63
C ASN A 417 20.81 -20.98 12.98
N GLU A 418 21.04 -21.19 14.27
CA GLU A 418 22.09 -22.05 14.79
C GLU A 418 21.78 -23.57 14.63
N TYR A 419 20.59 -23.93 14.15
CA TYR A 419 20.02 -25.28 14.24
C TYR A 419 20.00 -26.08 12.95
N GLU A 420 20.95 -25.88 12.05
CA GLU A 420 21.07 -26.70 10.85
C GLU A 420 21.60 -28.09 11.21
N LYS A 421 20.73 -29.10 11.21
CA LYS A 421 21.14 -30.43 11.70
C LYS A 421 21.81 -31.35 10.71
N ASP A 422 21.44 -31.40 9.45
CA ASP A 422 22.01 -32.37 8.52
C ASP A 422 22.12 -31.90 7.06
N THR A 423 21.51 -30.76 6.73
CA THR A 423 21.58 -30.15 5.41
C THR A 423 21.84 -28.67 5.57
N LEU A 424 22.96 -28.21 5.04
CA LEU A 424 23.30 -26.79 5.06
C LEU A 424 22.30 -26.04 4.19
N LEU A 425 21.27 -25.45 4.81
CA LEU A 425 20.33 -24.57 4.11
C LEU A 425 20.97 -23.20 3.91
N PRO A 426 20.88 -22.60 2.73
CA PRO A 426 21.29 -21.22 2.56
C PRO A 426 20.39 -20.33 3.42
N ASN A 427 20.93 -19.29 4.05
CA ASN A 427 20.14 -18.30 4.80
C ASN A 427 19.76 -17.08 3.96
N GLN A 428 20.11 -17.06 2.68
CA GLN A 428 19.93 -15.91 1.82
C GLN A 428 19.73 -16.31 0.35
N LEU A 429 18.84 -15.59 -0.34
CA LEU A 429 18.68 -15.61 -1.80
C LEU A 429 18.91 -14.20 -2.33
N LYS A 430 19.81 -14.05 -3.29
CA LYS A 430 20.08 -12.81 -4.00
C LYS A 430 19.82 -13.00 -5.48
N ALA A 431 19.19 -12.02 -6.10
CA ALA A 431 18.99 -12.02 -7.53
C ALA A 431 19.15 -10.61 -8.11
N ASN A 432 19.63 -10.55 -9.34
CA ASN A 432 19.71 -9.36 -10.15
C ASN A 432 19.15 -9.67 -11.53
N GLN A 433 18.15 -8.89 -11.97
CA GLN A 433 17.44 -9.16 -13.21
C GLN A 433 17.36 -7.90 -14.07
N LEU A 434 17.56 -8.09 -15.38
CA LEU A 434 17.20 -7.13 -16.40
C LEU A 434 15.95 -7.61 -17.13
N ALA A 435 15.02 -6.70 -17.41
CA ALA A 435 13.83 -7.00 -18.17
C ALA A 435 13.46 -5.85 -19.11
N VAL A 436 12.79 -6.19 -20.20
CA VAL A 436 12.23 -5.23 -21.15
C VAL A 436 10.72 -5.32 -21.14
N GLU A 437 10.06 -4.16 -21.24
CA GLU A 437 8.62 -4.07 -21.34
C GLU A 437 8.25 -3.14 -22.48
N ALA A 438 7.26 -3.54 -23.27
CA ALA A 438 6.66 -2.72 -24.32
C ALA A 438 5.15 -2.66 -24.11
N GLN A 439 4.59 -1.46 -24.08
CA GLN A 439 3.16 -1.21 -24.01
C GLN A 439 2.73 -0.37 -25.21
N TRP A 440 1.70 -0.81 -25.90
CA TRP A 440 1.09 -0.10 -27.02
C TRP A 440 -0.40 0.04 -26.82
N SER A 441 -0.95 1.22 -27.14
CA SER A 441 -2.39 1.44 -27.13
C SER A 441 -2.83 2.38 -28.25
N LYS A 442 -3.97 2.04 -28.85
CA LYS A 442 -4.56 2.84 -29.93
C LYS A 442 -6.05 2.57 -30.06
N SER A 443 -6.81 3.62 -30.40
CA SER A 443 -8.20 3.48 -30.86
C SER A 443 -8.22 3.13 -32.32
N LEU A 444 -8.80 1.97 -32.68
CA LEU A 444 -8.91 1.43 -34.03
C LEU A 444 -10.37 1.05 -34.32
N PHE A 445 -10.95 1.59 -35.37
CA PHE A 445 -12.32 1.23 -35.80
C PHE A 445 -13.39 1.33 -34.70
N GLY A 446 -13.25 2.33 -33.81
CA GLY A 446 -14.17 2.53 -32.69
C GLY A 446 -13.99 1.57 -31.51
N ALA A 447 -12.88 0.82 -31.48
CA ALA A 447 -12.45 0.01 -30.37
C ALA A 447 -11.09 0.52 -29.84
N ASP A 448 -10.90 0.52 -28.53
CA ASP A 448 -9.63 0.81 -27.88
C ASP A 448 -8.87 -0.50 -27.68
N ALA A 449 -7.72 -0.62 -28.34
CA ALA A 449 -6.82 -1.77 -28.25
C ALA A 449 -5.60 -1.43 -27.40
N GLN A 450 -5.18 -2.34 -26.55
CA GLN A 450 -3.97 -2.26 -25.74
C GLN A 450 -3.23 -3.58 -25.78
N ILE A 451 -1.91 -3.53 -25.91
CA ILE A 451 -1.03 -4.71 -25.83
C ILE A 451 0.14 -4.35 -24.92
N ALA A 452 0.46 -5.24 -23.98
CA ALA A 452 1.62 -5.13 -23.11
C ALA A 452 2.41 -6.44 -23.14
N VAL A 453 3.72 -6.34 -23.29
CA VAL A 453 4.66 -7.46 -23.28
C VAL A 453 5.75 -7.16 -22.28
N TYR A 454 6.03 -8.09 -21.38
CA TYR A 454 7.15 -8.03 -20.44
C TYR A 454 8.00 -9.29 -20.58
N ASN A 455 9.32 -9.15 -20.64
CA ASN A 455 10.23 -10.27 -20.76
C ASN A 455 11.53 -10.02 -19.96
N SER A 456 11.82 -10.93 -19.04
CA SER A 456 13.12 -10.98 -18.36
C SER A 456 14.21 -11.48 -19.29
N LEU A 457 15.40 -10.88 -19.21
CA LEU A 457 16.55 -11.24 -20.05
C LEU A 457 17.41 -12.35 -19.43
N GLN A 458 17.41 -12.49 -18.10
CA GLN A 458 18.04 -13.60 -17.38
C GLN A 458 17.05 -14.74 -17.18
N LYS A 459 17.57 -15.95 -16.93
CA LYS A 459 16.75 -17.15 -16.71
C LYS A 459 16.28 -17.31 -15.26
N GLU A 460 17.12 -16.89 -14.32
CA GLU A 460 16.82 -17.01 -12.90
C GLU A 460 15.71 -16.04 -12.51
N TYR A 461 14.68 -16.54 -11.84
CA TYR A 461 13.45 -15.80 -11.49
C TYR A 461 12.81 -15.04 -12.67
N ALA A 462 12.93 -15.59 -13.88
CA ALA A 462 12.46 -14.94 -15.09
C ALA A 462 10.93 -14.80 -15.12
N THR A 463 10.44 -13.66 -15.56
CA THR A 463 9.02 -13.42 -15.83
C THR A 463 8.83 -13.15 -17.31
N GLN A 464 7.80 -13.75 -17.90
CA GLN A 464 7.31 -13.45 -19.23
C GLN A 464 5.81 -13.17 -19.15
N SER A 465 5.35 -12.08 -19.77
CA SER A 465 3.94 -11.74 -19.79
C SER A 465 3.55 -11.12 -21.11
N LEU A 466 2.39 -11.52 -21.61
CA LEU A 466 1.67 -10.92 -22.73
C LEU A 466 0.25 -10.61 -22.25
N THR A 467 -0.19 -9.36 -22.41
CA THR A 467 -1.57 -8.97 -22.16
C THR A 467 -2.09 -8.23 -23.40
N ALA A 468 -3.25 -8.63 -23.90
CA ALA A 468 -3.96 -7.96 -24.96
C ALA A 468 -5.39 -7.64 -24.50
N ASP A 469 -5.80 -6.40 -24.68
CA ASP A 469 -7.10 -5.89 -24.27
C ASP A 469 -7.77 -5.14 -25.41
N ILE A 470 -9.06 -5.38 -25.63
CA ILE A 470 -9.87 -4.67 -26.60
C ILE A 470 -11.17 -4.26 -25.92
N LYS A 471 -11.44 -2.95 -25.91
CA LYS A 471 -12.67 -2.38 -25.38
C LYS A 471 -13.43 -1.64 -26.48
N ARG A 472 -14.73 -1.92 -26.62
CA ARG A 472 -15.60 -1.26 -27.59
C ARG A 472 -16.94 -0.86 -26.97
N SER A 473 -17.39 0.35 -27.28
CA SER A 473 -18.77 0.75 -27.04
C SER A 473 -19.68 0.09 -28.08
N LEU A 474 -20.69 -0.68 -27.65
CA LEU A 474 -21.61 -1.41 -28.54
C LEU A 474 -22.83 -0.57 -28.87
N TYR A 475 -23.50 -0.06 -27.86
CA TYR A 475 -24.71 0.73 -28.05
C TYR A 475 -24.90 1.67 -26.84
N LYS A 476 -25.11 2.97 -27.12
CA LYS A 476 -25.20 4.02 -26.06
C LYS A 476 -24.07 3.87 -25.05
N ASP A 477 -24.43 3.53 -23.80
CA ASP A 477 -23.50 3.42 -22.68
C ASP A 477 -23.04 1.97 -22.42
N LEU A 478 -23.47 1.00 -23.24
CA LEU A 478 -23.06 -0.39 -23.13
C LEU A 478 -21.67 -0.58 -23.75
N SER A 479 -20.70 -1.07 -22.98
CA SER A 479 -19.36 -1.39 -23.46
C SER A 479 -19.01 -2.85 -23.23
N LEU A 480 -18.31 -3.44 -24.20
CA LEU A 480 -17.73 -4.78 -24.13
C LEU A 480 -16.22 -4.66 -24.07
N GLN A 481 -15.59 -5.38 -23.16
CA GLN A 481 -14.15 -5.52 -23.06
C GLN A 481 -13.77 -7.00 -23.07
N ALA A 482 -12.81 -7.35 -23.90
CA ALA A 482 -12.23 -8.68 -23.95
C ALA A 482 -10.73 -8.58 -23.64
N THR A 483 -10.27 -9.38 -22.68
CA THR A 483 -8.86 -9.41 -22.25
C THR A 483 -8.31 -10.82 -22.39
N TYR A 484 -7.14 -10.96 -22.99
CA TYR A 484 -6.31 -12.15 -22.95
C TYR A 484 -5.00 -11.82 -22.24
N SER A 485 -4.63 -12.62 -21.26
CA SER A 485 -3.36 -12.48 -20.54
C SER A 485 -2.69 -13.83 -20.39
N GLN A 486 -1.44 -13.95 -20.80
CA GLN A 486 -0.60 -15.10 -20.55
C GLN A 486 0.63 -14.67 -19.78
N ARG A 487 0.90 -15.32 -18.66
CA ARG A 487 2.01 -14.97 -17.78
C ARG A 487 2.70 -16.23 -17.28
N SER A 488 4.03 -16.24 -17.35
CA SER A 488 4.90 -17.20 -16.66
C SER A 488 5.74 -16.39 -15.66
N GLN A 489 5.63 -16.69 -14.38
CA GLN A 489 6.28 -15.91 -13.32
C GLN A 489 6.87 -16.81 -12.24
N PRO A 490 7.96 -16.39 -11.59
CA PRO A 490 8.51 -17.08 -10.43
C PRO A 490 7.54 -17.01 -9.24
N LEU A 491 7.73 -17.89 -8.31
CA LEU A 491 7.03 -17.92 -7.03
C LEU A 491 7.54 -16.80 -6.10
N ASN A 492 6.83 -16.56 -5.02
CA ASN A 492 7.37 -15.76 -3.91
C ASN A 492 8.56 -16.49 -3.27
N PHE A 493 9.50 -15.73 -2.72
CA PHE A 493 10.74 -16.26 -2.16
C PHE A 493 10.52 -17.30 -1.05
N ASN A 494 9.45 -17.16 -0.27
CA ASN A 494 9.11 -18.10 0.80
C ASN A 494 8.78 -19.51 0.31
N PHE A 495 8.52 -19.75 -0.98
CA PHE A 495 8.42 -21.10 -1.54
C PHE A 495 9.79 -21.70 -1.86
N TYR A 496 10.75 -20.86 -2.23
CA TYR A 496 12.11 -21.31 -2.54
C TYR A 496 12.93 -21.56 -1.28
N LEU A 497 12.83 -20.66 -0.29
CA LEU A 497 13.59 -20.72 0.95
C LEU A 497 12.73 -20.19 2.11
N PHE A 498 12.68 -20.97 3.18
CA PHE A 498 12.10 -20.53 4.43
C PHE A 498 12.86 -21.15 5.61
N GLN A 499 13.08 -20.38 6.66
CA GLN A 499 13.70 -20.81 7.91
C GLN A 499 12.92 -20.28 9.10
N ASN A 500 12.82 -21.13 10.13
CA ASN A 500 12.06 -20.87 11.34
C ASN A 500 12.62 -21.69 12.50
N ASP A 501 12.44 -21.25 13.72
CA ASP A 501 12.82 -21.99 14.94
C ASP A 501 11.98 -23.27 15.15
N TYR A 502 10.86 -23.44 14.47
CA TYR A 502 10.09 -24.68 14.46
C TYR A 502 10.60 -25.62 13.37
N LYS A 503 10.90 -26.87 13.74
CA LYS A 503 11.65 -27.85 12.92
C LYS A 503 11.00 -28.13 11.56
N GLU A 504 9.66 -28.20 11.52
CA GLU A 504 8.92 -28.59 10.33
C GLU A 504 8.67 -27.45 9.34
N TYR A 505 9.17 -26.25 9.64
CA TYR A 505 8.98 -25.05 8.82
C TYR A 505 10.30 -24.57 8.20
N ASN A 506 11.15 -25.52 7.76
CA ASN A 506 12.44 -25.21 7.14
C ASN A 506 12.58 -25.94 5.81
N TRP A 507 12.83 -25.21 4.73
CA TRP A 507 13.02 -25.81 3.39
C TRP A 507 13.86 -24.93 2.47
N TYR A 508 14.47 -25.59 1.45
CA TYR A 508 15.13 -24.97 0.31
C TYR A 508 14.79 -25.73 -0.98
N ASN A 509 14.06 -25.07 -1.88
CA ASN A 509 13.52 -25.63 -3.12
C ASN A 509 13.99 -24.85 -4.36
N PRO A 510 15.27 -24.95 -4.77
CA PRO A 510 15.82 -24.13 -5.86
C PRO A 510 15.27 -24.51 -7.25
N ASN A 511 14.69 -25.68 -7.40
CA ASN A 511 14.29 -26.25 -8.70
C ASN A 511 12.79 -26.06 -9.02
N LEU A 512 12.07 -25.26 -8.26
CA LEU A 512 10.65 -24.97 -8.53
C LEU A 512 10.52 -24.26 -9.87
N LYS A 513 9.56 -24.72 -10.68
CA LYS A 513 9.22 -24.12 -11.96
C LYS A 513 8.36 -22.88 -11.78
N ASN A 514 8.42 -21.97 -12.73
CA ASN A 514 7.47 -20.86 -12.80
C ASN A 514 6.03 -21.34 -12.85
N GLN A 515 5.15 -20.64 -12.16
CA GLN A 515 3.70 -20.76 -12.40
C GLN A 515 3.33 -20.07 -13.70
N THR A 516 2.44 -20.70 -14.47
CA THR A 516 1.91 -20.11 -15.70
C THR A 516 0.41 -19.94 -15.60
N PHE A 517 -0.06 -18.75 -15.95
CA PHE A 517 -1.47 -18.40 -15.98
C PHE A 517 -1.84 -17.95 -17.39
N ALA A 518 -2.88 -18.54 -17.97
CA ALA A 518 -3.48 -18.09 -19.24
C ALA A 518 -4.94 -17.73 -19.00
N THR A 519 -5.21 -16.42 -18.89
CA THR A 519 -6.52 -15.88 -18.51
C THR A 519 -7.23 -15.30 -19.73
N LYS A 520 -8.49 -15.64 -19.89
CA LYS A 520 -9.43 -15.10 -20.87
C LYS A 520 -10.59 -14.47 -20.11
N ARG A 521 -10.82 -13.18 -20.30
CA ARG A 521 -11.88 -12.43 -19.60
C ARG A 521 -12.75 -11.67 -20.58
N ILE A 522 -14.05 -11.68 -20.31
CA ILE A 522 -15.03 -10.83 -20.96
C ILE A 522 -15.73 -10.00 -19.89
N LEU A 523 -15.84 -8.69 -20.11
CA LEU A 523 -16.53 -7.75 -19.25
C LEU A 523 -17.56 -6.97 -20.06
N LEU A 524 -18.80 -7.05 -19.66
CA LEU A 524 -19.91 -6.23 -20.16
C LEU A 524 -20.23 -5.18 -19.10
N SER A 525 -20.22 -3.89 -19.46
CA SER A 525 -20.39 -2.80 -18.49
C SER A 525 -21.42 -1.79 -19.00
N HIS A 526 -22.36 -1.41 -18.11
CA HIS A 526 -23.36 -0.38 -18.36
C HIS A 526 -23.58 0.46 -17.09
N PRO A 527 -23.63 1.81 -17.14
CA PRO A 527 -23.71 2.67 -15.94
C PRO A 527 -24.91 2.40 -15.03
N LYS A 528 -26.07 2.01 -15.61
CA LYS A 528 -27.29 1.73 -14.84
C LYS A 528 -27.45 0.26 -14.45
N TRP A 529 -26.98 -0.67 -15.29
CA TRP A 529 -27.19 -2.10 -15.08
C TRP A 529 -26.05 -2.78 -14.35
N GLY A 530 -24.91 -2.05 -14.17
CA GLY A 530 -23.73 -2.60 -13.52
C GLY A 530 -22.78 -3.28 -14.50
N GLN A 531 -22.02 -4.23 -13.99
CA GLN A 531 -20.98 -4.95 -14.73
C GLN A 531 -21.17 -6.45 -14.59
N LEU A 532 -21.10 -7.16 -15.69
CA LEU A 532 -21.07 -8.62 -15.75
C LEU A 532 -19.74 -9.07 -16.32
N SER A 533 -19.00 -9.90 -15.62
CA SER A 533 -17.74 -10.46 -16.09
C SER A 533 -17.72 -11.97 -15.99
N GLY A 534 -17.09 -12.61 -16.97
CA GLY A 534 -16.70 -14.02 -16.97
C GLY A 534 -15.20 -14.12 -17.21
N GLU A 535 -14.52 -14.94 -16.43
CA GLU A 535 -13.10 -15.17 -16.51
C GLU A 535 -12.80 -16.66 -16.45
N TRP A 536 -11.94 -17.13 -17.35
CA TRP A 536 -11.41 -18.47 -17.37
C TRP A 536 -9.89 -18.40 -17.35
N THR A 537 -9.26 -19.09 -16.38
CA THR A 537 -7.80 -19.14 -16.22
C THR A 537 -7.32 -20.58 -16.20
N ASP A 538 -6.43 -20.91 -17.15
CA ASP A 538 -5.65 -22.14 -17.16
C ASP A 538 -4.39 -21.94 -16.31
N ILE A 539 -4.17 -22.78 -15.29
CA ILE A 539 -3.04 -22.67 -14.36
C ILE A 539 -2.17 -23.90 -14.52
N SER A 540 -0.86 -23.70 -14.72
CA SER A 540 0.14 -24.78 -14.74
C SER A 540 1.20 -24.55 -13.67
N ASN A 541 1.77 -25.64 -13.16
CA ASN A 541 2.78 -25.63 -12.09
C ASN A 541 2.28 -24.90 -10.83
N TYR A 542 1.01 -25.10 -10.48
CA TYR A 542 0.47 -24.50 -9.26
C TYR A 542 1.22 -25.02 -8.04
N THR A 543 1.69 -24.10 -7.21
CA THR A 543 2.52 -24.40 -6.05
C THR A 543 1.75 -24.03 -4.78
N PHE A 544 1.76 -24.95 -3.82
CA PHE A 544 1.02 -24.83 -2.57
C PHE A 544 1.77 -25.53 -1.42
N PHE A 545 1.39 -25.20 -0.21
CA PHE A 545 1.86 -25.91 0.98
C PHE A 545 0.91 -27.08 1.27
N ASN A 546 1.46 -28.22 1.58
CA ASN A 546 0.70 -29.39 1.93
C ASN A 546 1.30 -30.07 3.17
N ASN A 547 0.42 -30.64 3.99
CA ASN A 547 0.83 -31.53 5.06
C ASN A 547 0.87 -32.95 4.52
N THR A 548 2.05 -33.56 4.51
CA THR A 548 2.25 -34.93 4.01
C THR A 548 1.94 -35.99 5.06
N THR A 549 1.73 -35.60 6.30
CA THR A 549 1.41 -36.55 7.38
C THR A 549 -0.07 -36.94 7.33
N PRO A 550 -0.38 -38.25 7.36
CA PRO A 550 -1.75 -38.70 7.43
C PRO A 550 -2.49 -38.12 8.64
N LEU A 551 -3.74 -37.69 8.47
CA LEU A 551 -4.58 -37.08 9.53
C LEU A 551 -4.67 -37.91 10.83
N ARG A 552 -4.42 -39.22 10.77
CA ARG A 552 -4.41 -40.09 11.94
C ARG A 552 -3.18 -39.97 12.83
N ASN A 553 -2.09 -39.37 12.34
CA ASN A 553 -0.79 -39.28 13.00
C ASN A 553 -0.31 -37.82 13.17
N LEU A 554 -1.23 -36.85 13.13
CA LEU A 554 -0.89 -35.43 13.19
C LEU A 554 -0.08 -35.02 14.42
N ASN A 555 -0.20 -35.78 15.52
CA ASN A 555 0.53 -35.48 16.76
C ASN A 555 1.97 -36.00 16.79
N GLU A 556 2.36 -36.86 15.85
CA GLU A 556 3.66 -37.54 15.90
C GLU A 556 4.63 -37.13 14.78
N ASN A 557 4.13 -36.74 13.60
CA ASN A 557 4.97 -36.50 12.43
C ASN A 557 4.37 -35.45 11.48
N PHE A 558 4.02 -34.27 11.99
CA PHE A 558 3.63 -33.18 11.08
C PHE A 558 4.82 -32.80 10.19
N LYS A 559 4.60 -32.71 8.89
CA LYS A 559 5.60 -32.23 7.94
C LYS A 559 4.94 -31.35 6.89
N LEU A 560 5.26 -30.06 6.94
CA LEU A 560 4.85 -29.12 5.92
C LEU A 560 5.85 -29.15 4.76
N GLU A 561 5.35 -29.36 3.55
CA GLU A 561 6.18 -29.38 2.36
C GLU A 561 5.59 -28.46 1.28
N VAL A 562 6.47 -27.95 0.43
CA VAL A 562 6.08 -27.20 -0.76
C VAL A 562 5.85 -28.18 -1.91
N PHE A 563 4.64 -28.20 -2.43
CA PHE A 563 4.25 -29.04 -3.57
C PHE A 563 4.00 -28.19 -4.81
N GLN A 564 4.38 -28.73 -5.94
CA GLN A 564 4.08 -28.15 -7.24
C GLN A 564 3.42 -29.23 -8.11
N THR A 565 2.18 -28.97 -8.56
CA THR A 565 1.43 -29.92 -9.38
C THR A 565 1.84 -29.84 -10.84
N ASP A 566 1.97 -30.99 -11.50
CA ASP A 566 2.15 -31.14 -12.97
C ASP A 566 0.83 -31.11 -13.72
N LYS A 567 -0.30 -31.22 -13.01
CA LYS A 567 -1.63 -31.14 -13.61
C LYS A 567 -2.04 -29.69 -13.82
N LYS A 568 -2.75 -29.46 -14.92
CA LYS A 568 -3.41 -28.17 -15.13
C LYS A 568 -4.62 -28.05 -14.23
N ILE A 569 -4.84 -26.82 -13.75
CA ILE A 569 -6.02 -26.43 -12.99
C ILE A 569 -6.78 -25.42 -13.84
N ASP A 570 -8.06 -25.67 -14.04
CA ASP A 570 -8.98 -24.74 -14.68
C ASP A 570 -9.74 -23.97 -13.59
N TYR A 571 -9.64 -22.65 -13.63
CA TYR A 571 -10.34 -21.75 -12.73
C TYR A 571 -11.35 -20.92 -13.50
N PHE A 572 -12.60 -20.97 -13.12
CA PHE A 572 -13.67 -20.16 -13.69
C PHE A 572 -14.26 -19.22 -12.65
N LYS A 573 -14.42 -17.94 -13.01
CA LYS A 573 -15.03 -16.91 -12.18
C LYS A 573 -16.08 -16.15 -12.97
N ALA A 574 -17.31 -16.10 -12.45
CA ALA A 574 -18.37 -15.22 -12.93
C ALA A 574 -18.69 -14.19 -11.85
N ARG A 575 -18.83 -12.92 -12.23
CA ARG A 575 -19.12 -11.85 -11.30
C ARG A 575 -20.11 -10.86 -11.90
N PHE A 576 -21.09 -10.47 -11.09
CA PHE A 576 -22.01 -9.39 -11.39
C PHE A 576 -21.92 -8.31 -10.31
N ASP A 577 -21.64 -7.08 -10.72
CA ASP A 577 -21.54 -5.92 -9.84
C ASP A 577 -22.60 -4.91 -10.22
N GLN A 578 -23.49 -4.60 -9.30
CA GLN A 578 -24.47 -3.52 -9.45
C GLN A 578 -24.42 -2.62 -8.22
N ARG A 579 -24.34 -1.32 -8.44
CA ARG A 579 -24.45 -0.32 -7.36
C ARG A 579 -25.79 0.42 -7.53
N LEU A 580 -26.61 0.35 -6.52
CA LEU A 580 -27.92 1.01 -6.45
C LEU A 580 -27.80 2.48 -6.08
#